data_8e2a2d2e977796870a474302b6286c0d
#
_entry.id   8e2a2d2e977796870a474302b6286c0d
#
_cell.length_a   1.000
_cell.length_b   1.000
_cell.length_c   1.000
_cell.angle_alpha   90.00
_cell.angle_beta   90.00
_cell.angle_gamma   90.00
#
_symmetry.space_group_name_H-M   'P 1'
#
loop_
_entity.id
_entity.type
_entity.pdbx_description
1 polymer ?
#
loop_
_entity_poly.entity_id
_entity_poly.type
_entity_poly.pdbx_seq_one_letter_code
_entity_poly.pdbx_strand_id
1 'polypeptide(L)'
;MDFYEMPEAYVLILERPPGCKDLFDFINDHGFLDESLARDFLRQVVEAILACHKRGVIHRDIKDENILVTTWRSSASTSTATPSSNPRVQLLDFGSGAHIRNDIYFDFDGKSSLSFLLNQLQI
;
A
#
# COMPACT_ATOMS: atom_id res chain seq x y z
N MET A 1 -11.70 13.30 -0.56
CA MET A 1 -11.21 12.75 -1.85
C MET A 1 -11.96 13.46 -2.94
N ASP A 2 -11.27 14.13 -3.84
CA ASP A 2 -11.86 14.89 -4.95
C ASP A 2 -11.23 14.46 -6.27
N PHE A 3 -11.97 14.73 -7.35
CA PHE A 3 -11.57 14.37 -8.71
C PHE A 3 -11.88 15.53 -9.66
N TYR A 4 -10.91 15.85 -10.50
CA TYR A 4 -11.07 16.88 -11.54
C TYR A 4 -10.67 16.31 -12.89
N GLU A 5 -11.51 16.47 -13.88
CA GLU A 5 -11.23 16.15 -15.27
C GLU A 5 -10.78 17.42 -15.99
N MET A 6 -9.62 17.36 -16.63
CA MET A 6 -9.04 18.43 -17.44
C MET A 6 -8.89 17.93 -18.89
N PRO A 7 -8.76 18.80 -19.89
CA PRO A 7 -8.70 18.38 -21.30
C PRO A 7 -7.59 17.36 -21.62
N GLU A 8 -6.49 17.37 -20.85
CA GLU A 8 -5.31 16.52 -21.12
C GLU A 8 -4.89 15.70 -19.87
N ALA A 9 -5.62 15.77 -18.76
CA ALA A 9 -5.25 15.11 -17.52
C ALA A 9 -6.43 14.89 -16.58
N TYR A 10 -6.28 13.89 -15.71
CA TYR A 10 -7.13 13.70 -14.54
C TYR A 10 -6.35 14.04 -13.28
N VAL A 11 -6.96 14.81 -12.38
CA VAL A 11 -6.35 15.17 -11.08
C VAL A 11 -7.15 14.51 -9.97
N LEU A 12 -6.47 13.68 -9.18
CA LEU A 12 -7.02 13.05 -7.99
C LEU A 12 -6.46 13.73 -6.74
N ILE A 13 -7.33 14.22 -5.87
CA ILE A 13 -6.93 14.72 -4.56
C ILE A 13 -7.20 13.62 -3.54
N LEU A 14 -6.12 13.06 -3.02
CA LEU A 14 -6.16 11.97 -2.05
C LEU A 14 -5.79 12.48 -0.66
N GLU A 15 -6.34 11.83 0.36
CA GLU A 15 -5.92 12.04 1.73
C GLU A 15 -4.49 11.54 1.92
N ARG A 16 -3.65 12.35 2.57
CA ARG A 16 -2.30 11.96 2.97
C ARG A 16 -2.22 11.96 4.49
N PRO A 17 -2.18 10.80 5.14
CA PRO A 17 -2.02 10.71 6.59
C PRO A 17 -0.72 11.38 7.06
N PRO A 18 -0.72 12.11 8.17
CA PRO A 18 0.49 12.72 8.70
C PRO A 18 1.51 11.65 9.10
N GLY A 19 2.79 11.89 8.80
CA GLY A 19 3.89 10.99 9.15
C GLY A 19 3.93 9.68 8.35
N CYS A 20 3.17 9.58 7.24
CA CYS A 20 3.24 8.42 6.37
C CYS A 20 4.51 8.44 5.50
N LYS A 21 5.02 7.24 5.20
CA LYS A 21 6.10 6.97 4.25
C LYS A 21 5.70 5.80 3.37
N ASP A 22 6.28 5.68 2.18
CA ASP A 22 6.18 4.42 1.47
C ASP A 22 6.97 3.31 2.19
N LEU A 23 6.71 2.07 1.83
CA LEU A 23 7.33 0.93 2.51
C LEU A 23 8.83 0.85 2.23
N PHE A 24 9.28 1.29 1.06
CA PHE A 24 10.69 1.36 0.71
C PHE A 24 11.44 2.29 1.67
N ASP A 25 10.98 3.53 1.81
CA ASP A 25 11.57 4.49 2.75
C ASP A 25 11.43 4.04 4.20
N PHE A 26 10.31 3.40 4.55
CA PHE A 26 10.12 2.86 5.90
C PHE A 26 11.15 1.79 6.24
N ILE A 27 11.45 0.85 5.33
CA ILE A 27 12.46 -0.21 5.51
C ILE A 27 13.86 0.42 5.58
N ASN A 28 14.17 1.38 4.70
CA ASN A 28 15.49 2.04 4.70
C ASN A 28 15.77 2.76 6.02
N ASP A 29 14.76 3.37 6.64
CA ASP A 29 14.92 4.08 7.92
C ASP A 29 15.01 3.14 9.13
N HIS A 30 14.34 2.00 9.10
CA HIS A 30 14.25 1.07 10.22
C HIS A 30 15.26 -0.07 10.13
N GLY A 31 15.88 -0.25 8.96
CA GLY A 31 16.68 -1.43 8.65
C GLY A 31 15.78 -2.66 8.40
N PHE A 32 16.26 -3.83 8.81
CA PHE A 32 15.48 -5.05 8.64
C PHE A 32 14.24 -5.05 9.53
N LEU A 33 13.10 -5.43 8.94
CA LEU A 33 11.87 -5.65 9.70
C LEU A 33 11.99 -6.96 10.47
N ASP A 34 11.52 -6.98 11.70
CA ASP A 34 11.35 -8.24 12.39
C ASP A 34 10.23 -9.07 11.72
N GLU A 35 10.30 -10.39 11.90
CA GLU A 35 9.37 -11.33 11.24
C GLU A 35 7.89 -11.04 11.60
N SER A 36 7.63 -10.62 12.84
CA SER A 36 6.28 -10.31 13.30
C SER A 36 5.68 -9.12 12.53
N LEU A 37 6.46 -8.05 12.38
CA LEU A 37 6.04 -6.85 11.65
C LEU A 37 5.92 -7.11 10.15
N ALA A 38 6.89 -7.83 9.57
CA ALA A 38 6.85 -8.22 8.16
C ALA A 38 5.61 -9.06 7.84
N ARG A 39 5.27 -10.02 8.69
CA ARG A 39 4.07 -10.86 8.58
C ARG A 39 2.78 -10.04 8.71
N ASP A 40 2.75 -9.07 9.64
CA ASP A 40 1.58 -8.19 9.78
C ASP A 40 1.40 -7.29 8.55
N PHE A 41 2.48 -6.74 8.00
CA PHE A 41 2.44 -5.96 6.76
C PHE A 41 1.93 -6.80 5.59
N LEU A 42 2.48 -8.00 5.40
CA LEU A 42 2.03 -8.90 4.34
C LEU A 42 0.53 -9.22 4.47
N ARG A 43 0.06 -9.51 5.70
CA ARG A 43 -1.36 -9.75 5.95
C ARG A 43 -2.22 -8.56 5.52
N GLN A 44 -1.84 -7.33 5.90
CA GLN A 44 -2.57 -6.12 5.55
C GLN A 44 -2.58 -5.88 4.02
N VAL A 45 -1.46 -6.12 3.33
CA VAL A 45 -1.38 -6.03 1.86
C VAL A 45 -2.32 -7.03 1.21
N VAL A 46 -2.32 -8.29 1.65
CA VAL A 46 -3.23 -9.33 1.14
C VAL A 46 -4.69 -8.94 1.39
N GLU A 47 -5.04 -8.45 2.57
CA GLU A 47 -6.39 -7.98 2.88
C GLU A 47 -6.83 -6.83 1.96
N ALA A 48 -5.92 -5.88 1.67
CA ALA A 48 -6.19 -4.77 0.76
C ALA A 48 -6.41 -5.28 -0.69
N ILE A 49 -5.57 -6.20 -1.17
CA ILE A 49 -5.73 -6.83 -2.49
C ILE A 49 -7.08 -7.56 -2.58
N LEU A 50 -7.44 -8.34 -1.58
CA LEU A 50 -8.72 -9.05 -1.54
C LEU A 50 -9.91 -8.07 -1.54
N ALA A 51 -9.78 -6.92 -0.88
CA ALA A 51 -10.81 -5.88 -0.89
C ALA A 51 -10.98 -5.25 -2.28
N CYS A 52 -9.88 -5.09 -3.05
CA CYS A 52 -9.92 -4.65 -4.45
C CYS A 52 -10.58 -5.70 -5.34
N HIS A 53 -10.18 -6.97 -5.22
CA HIS A 53 -10.75 -8.09 -5.99
C HIS A 53 -12.26 -8.23 -5.76
N LYS A 54 -12.72 -8.11 -4.52
CA LYS A 54 -14.17 -8.12 -4.19
C LYS A 54 -14.95 -6.99 -4.88
N ARG A 55 -14.27 -5.91 -5.29
CA ARG A 55 -14.83 -4.79 -6.05
C ARG A 55 -14.61 -4.90 -7.56
N GLY A 56 -14.09 -6.03 -8.00
CA GLY A 56 -13.82 -6.29 -9.42
C GLY A 56 -12.59 -5.56 -9.97
N VAL A 57 -11.64 -5.19 -9.12
CA VAL A 57 -10.42 -4.46 -9.51
C VAL A 57 -9.17 -5.26 -9.14
N ILE A 58 -8.20 -5.30 -10.06
CA ILE A 58 -6.84 -5.78 -9.81
C ILE A 58 -5.86 -4.61 -9.89
N HIS A 59 -4.85 -4.60 -9.02
CA HIS A 59 -3.88 -3.51 -8.92
C HIS A 59 -2.81 -3.57 -10.00
N ARG A 60 -2.22 -4.72 -10.23
CA ARG A 60 -1.18 -5.06 -11.23
C ARG A 60 0.21 -4.44 -11.02
N ASP A 61 0.41 -3.58 -10.03
CA ASP A 61 1.73 -2.98 -9.71
C ASP A 61 1.96 -2.92 -8.19
N ILE A 62 1.90 -4.09 -7.52
CA ILE A 62 2.19 -4.19 -6.09
C ILE A 62 3.69 -4.19 -5.88
N LYS A 63 4.22 -3.12 -5.30
CA LYS A 63 5.62 -2.93 -4.94
C LYS A 63 5.71 -2.04 -3.69
N ASP A 64 6.88 -2.00 -3.07
CA ASP A 64 7.13 -1.25 -1.84
C ASP A 64 6.88 0.26 -1.97
N GLU A 65 7.20 0.86 -3.13
CA GLU A 65 6.92 2.27 -3.40
C GLU A 65 5.39 2.57 -3.49
N ASN A 66 4.58 1.57 -3.81
CA ASN A 66 3.13 1.68 -3.91
C ASN A 66 2.39 1.25 -2.63
N ILE A 67 3.13 1.03 -1.55
CA ILE A 67 2.60 0.66 -0.24
C ILE A 67 2.91 1.77 0.75
N LEU A 68 1.88 2.48 1.22
CA LEU A 68 2.02 3.53 2.21
C LEU A 68 1.95 2.94 3.61
N VAL A 69 2.94 3.23 4.44
CA VAL A 69 2.97 2.88 5.86
C VAL A 69 2.66 4.12 6.68
N THR A 70 1.64 4.04 7.53
CA THR A 70 1.27 5.10 8.46
C THR A 70 1.57 4.64 9.88
N THR A 71 2.51 5.31 10.53
CA THR A 71 2.75 5.15 11.95
C THR A 71 1.86 6.12 12.71
N TRP A 72 0.80 5.63 13.34
CA TRP A 72 -0.07 6.47 14.14
C TRP A 72 0.66 6.94 15.39
N ARG A 73 1.15 8.16 15.38
CA ARG A 73 1.42 8.88 16.62
C ARG A 73 0.13 9.55 17.05
N SER A 74 -0.54 8.97 18.03
CA SER A 74 -1.62 9.67 18.72
C SER A 74 -1.08 11.00 19.26
N SER A 75 -1.50 12.11 18.66
CA SER A 75 -1.24 13.46 19.19
C SER A 75 -2.12 13.79 20.41
N ALA A 76 -2.77 12.77 20.99
CA ALA A 76 -3.50 12.93 22.23
C ALA A 76 -2.51 12.91 23.40
N SER A 77 -2.22 14.09 23.93
CA SER A 77 -1.49 14.35 25.16
C SER A 77 -2.26 13.91 26.42
N THR A 78 -2.59 12.63 26.49
CA THR A 78 -3.06 11.99 27.73
C THR A 78 -2.18 10.79 28.02
N SER A 79 -1.44 10.90 29.08
CA SER A 79 -0.31 10.08 29.56
C SER A 79 -0.66 8.65 29.99
N THR A 80 -1.66 8.01 29.43
CA THR A 80 -2.08 6.63 29.77
C THR A 80 -2.40 5.74 28.56
N ALA A 81 -2.20 6.20 27.34
CA ALA A 81 -2.36 5.35 26.18
C ALA A 81 -1.04 4.61 25.90
N THR A 82 -1.00 3.31 26.14
CA THR A 82 0.03 2.42 25.61
C THR A 82 0.13 2.61 24.09
N PRO A 83 1.33 2.75 23.50
CA PRO A 83 1.50 2.83 22.05
C PRO A 83 1.24 1.45 21.44
N SER A 84 -0.01 1.06 21.31
CA SER A 84 -0.41 -0.20 20.68
C SER A 84 -1.17 0.05 19.38
N SER A 85 -0.59 0.81 18.48
CA SER A 85 -1.05 0.80 17.10
C SER A 85 0.07 0.31 16.22
N ASN A 86 -0.01 -0.95 15.81
CA ASN A 86 0.81 -1.45 14.73
C ASN A 86 0.69 -0.51 13.52
N PRO A 87 1.77 -0.26 12.78
CA PRO A 87 1.73 0.55 11.58
C PRO A 87 0.65 0.05 10.63
N ARG A 88 -0.08 0.96 10.00
CA ARG A 88 -1.10 0.63 9.00
C ARG A 88 -0.53 0.71 7.60
N VAL A 89 -0.98 -0.22 6.75
CA VAL A 89 -0.59 -0.30 5.35
C VAL A 89 -1.76 0.05 4.45
N GLN A 90 -1.50 0.84 3.41
CA GLN A 90 -2.47 1.22 2.38
C GLN A 90 -1.84 1.07 0.99
N LEU A 91 -2.60 0.59 0.01
CA LEU A 91 -2.17 0.54 -1.39
C LEU A 91 -2.39 1.90 -2.05
N LEU A 92 -1.39 2.31 -2.83
CA LEU A 92 -1.39 3.51 -3.64
C LEU A 92 -1.27 3.13 -5.12
N ASP A 93 -1.57 4.10 -5.98
CA ASP A 93 -1.30 4.08 -7.42
C ASP A 93 -1.93 2.90 -8.17
N PHE A 94 -3.18 3.08 -8.53
CA PHE A 94 -3.94 2.18 -9.41
C PHE A 94 -3.77 2.50 -10.90
N GLY A 95 -2.73 3.26 -11.30
CA GLY A 95 -2.49 3.63 -12.69
C GLY A 95 -2.35 2.44 -13.65
N SER A 96 -1.80 1.32 -13.15
CA SER A 96 -1.75 0.06 -13.89
C SER A 96 -2.97 -0.84 -13.62
N GLY A 97 -3.93 -0.40 -12.81
CA GLY A 97 -5.09 -1.18 -12.41
C GLY A 97 -6.00 -1.57 -13.58
N ALA A 98 -6.74 -2.65 -13.42
CA ALA A 98 -7.74 -3.09 -14.38
C ALA A 98 -8.96 -3.70 -13.70
N HIS A 99 -10.09 -3.68 -14.41
CA HIS A 99 -11.25 -4.46 -14.00
C HIS A 99 -11.00 -5.95 -14.20
N ILE A 100 -11.43 -6.76 -13.25
CA ILE A 100 -11.39 -8.22 -13.38
C ILE A 100 -12.27 -8.64 -14.57
N ARG A 101 -11.70 -9.41 -15.48
CA ARG A 101 -12.38 -9.97 -16.66
C ARG A 101 -12.20 -11.48 -16.67
N ASN A 102 -13.08 -12.18 -17.37
CA ASN A 102 -12.94 -13.62 -17.60
C ASN A 102 -11.96 -13.93 -18.76
N ASP A 103 -11.37 -12.89 -19.36
CA ASP A 103 -10.47 -12.99 -20.51
C ASP A 103 -9.01 -12.89 -20.08
N ILE A 104 -8.10 -13.28 -21.00
CA ILE A 104 -6.65 -13.13 -20.80
C ILE A 104 -6.28 -11.65 -20.92
N TYR A 105 -5.45 -11.16 -19.99
CA TYR A 105 -4.86 -9.83 -20.05
C TYR A 105 -3.63 -9.88 -20.97
N PHE A 106 -3.63 -9.09 -22.05
CA PHE A 106 -2.51 -8.96 -22.98
C PHE A 106 -1.61 -7.76 -22.68
N ASP A 107 -2.09 -6.84 -21.84
CA ASP A 107 -1.49 -5.56 -21.50
C ASP A 107 -0.87 -5.58 -20.08
N PHE A 108 -0.01 -6.56 -19.82
CA PHE A 108 0.65 -6.67 -18.52
C PHE A 108 1.96 -5.87 -18.52
N ASP A 109 1.93 -4.65 -18.00
CA ASP A 109 3.12 -3.81 -17.77
C ASP A 109 3.88 -4.18 -16.46
N GLY A 110 3.39 -5.16 -15.74
CA GLY A 110 3.92 -5.54 -14.43
C GLY A 110 5.23 -6.29 -14.52
N LYS A 111 6.29 -5.69 -14.03
CA LYS A 111 7.45 -6.44 -13.54
C LYS A 111 6.95 -7.37 -12.42
N SER A 112 7.61 -8.50 -12.18
CA SER A 112 7.23 -9.48 -11.14
C SER A 112 7.43 -8.90 -9.71
N SER A 113 6.67 -7.87 -9.39
CA SER A 113 6.85 -7.01 -8.22
C SER A 113 6.56 -7.72 -6.91
N LEU A 114 5.70 -8.75 -6.93
CA LEU A 114 5.39 -9.50 -5.70
C LEU A 114 6.59 -10.31 -5.20
N SER A 115 7.39 -10.89 -6.10
CA SER A 115 8.63 -11.60 -5.72
C SER A 115 9.66 -10.64 -5.13
N PHE A 116 9.74 -9.42 -5.66
CA PHE A 116 10.60 -8.38 -5.12
C PHE A 116 10.13 -7.95 -3.71
N LEU A 117 8.83 -7.74 -3.51
CA LEU A 117 8.26 -7.40 -2.21
C LEU A 117 8.52 -8.50 -1.17
N LEU A 118 8.34 -9.78 -1.54
CA LEU A 118 8.61 -10.91 -0.65
C LEU A 118 10.10 -10.97 -0.25
N ASN A 119 11.00 -10.69 -1.18
CA ASN A 119 12.44 -10.61 -0.89
C ASN A 119 12.77 -9.46 0.07
N GLN A 120 12.14 -8.28 -0.08
CA GLN A 120 12.33 -7.14 0.83
C GLN A 120 11.81 -7.44 2.24
N LEU A 121 10.70 -8.15 2.35
CA LEU A 121 10.13 -8.57 3.63
C LEU A 121 10.84 -9.79 4.23
N GLN A 122 11.82 -10.38 3.53
CA GLN A 122 12.59 -11.58 3.96
C GLN A 122 11.70 -12.79 4.31
N ILE A 123 10.61 -12.96 3.55
CA ILE A 123 9.65 -14.07 3.72
C ILE A 123 9.87 -15.11 2.61
#